data_db3c2b149ec4fcbf107d3ceceef0495d
#
_entry.id   db3c2b149ec4fcbf107d3ceceef0495d
#
_cell.length_a   1.000
_cell.length_b   1.000
_cell.length_c   1.000
_cell.angle_alpha   90.00
_cell.angle_beta   90.00
_cell.angle_gamma   90.00
#
_symmetry.space_group_name_H-M   'P 1'
#
loop_
_entity.id
_entity.type
_entity.pdbx_description
1 polymer ?
#
loop_
_entity_poly.entity_id
_entity_poly.type
_entity_poly.pdbx_seq_one_letter_code
_entity_poly.pdbx_strand_id
1 'polypeptide(L)'
;MLHYGHIRLLKRAKALGDYLIVALSTDEFNAIKGKSSYHPYNERKEMLEAIRYVDLVIPEENWEQKVNDVKEYKVYVVVMGSDWANSDKFEYLKDYCEVVYLDRTEGVSTTKIKNDLKD
;
A
#
# COMPACT_ATOMS: atom_id res chain seq x y z
N MET A 1 7.71 0.57 -8.58
CA MET A 1 7.98 2.00 -8.85
C MET A 1 6.74 2.83 -8.53
N LEU A 2 6.91 3.94 -7.84
CA LEU A 2 5.81 4.86 -7.52
C LEU A 2 5.40 5.62 -8.77
N HIS A 3 4.10 5.70 -9.04
CA HIS A 3 3.58 6.40 -10.20
C HIS A 3 2.22 7.06 -9.89
N TYR A 4 1.67 7.75 -10.88
CA TYR A 4 0.42 8.50 -10.74
C TYR A 4 -0.73 7.64 -10.18
N GLY A 5 -0.82 6.39 -10.61
CA GLY A 5 -1.85 5.47 -10.10
C GLY A 5 -1.77 5.27 -8.60
N HIS A 6 -0.55 5.18 -8.06
CA HIS A 6 -0.35 5.06 -6.61
C HIS A 6 -0.80 6.34 -5.89
N ILE A 7 -0.49 7.51 -6.45
CA ILE A 7 -0.89 8.79 -5.86
C ILE A 7 -2.41 8.91 -5.83
N ARG A 8 -3.10 8.51 -6.90
CA ARG A 8 -4.56 8.52 -6.95
C ARG A 8 -5.16 7.55 -5.92
N LEU A 9 -4.56 6.38 -5.78
CA LEU A 9 -5.00 5.40 -4.78
C LEU A 9 -4.86 5.98 -3.37
N LEU A 10 -3.72 6.60 -3.08
CA LEU A 10 -3.47 7.20 -1.76
C LEU A 10 -4.44 8.35 -1.48
N LYS A 11 -4.76 9.15 -2.48
CA LYS A 11 -5.75 10.23 -2.35
C LYS A 11 -7.13 9.65 -1.99
N ARG A 12 -7.54 8.60 -2.69
CA ARG A 12 -8.83 7.95 -2.44
C ARG A 12 -8.86 7.29 -1.06
N ALA A 13 -7.74 6.66 -0.66
CA ALA A 13 -7.63 6.06 0.66
C ALA A 13 -7.72 7.12 1.77
N LYS A 14 -7.05 8.24 1.59
CA LYS A 14 -7.10 9.36 2.56
C LYS A 14 -8.53 9.88 2.73
N ALA A 15 -9.30 9.92 1.64
CA ALA A 15 -10.69 10.39 1.68
C ALA A 15 -11.61 9.51 2.52
N LEU A 16 -11.20 8.28 2.82
CA LEU A 16 -11.98 7.35 3.65
C LEU A 16 -11.79 7.58 5.15
N GLY A 17 -10.88 8.45 5.54
CA GLY A 17 -10.59 8.75 6.94
C GLY A 17 -9.86 10.08 7.08
N ASP A 18 -9.45 10.38 8.30
CA ASP A 18 -8.78 11.64 8.61
C ASP A 18 -7.25 11.52 8.67
N TYR A 19 -6.74 10.29 8.74
CA TYR A 19 -5.32 10.02 8.94
C TYR A 19 -4.94 8.78 8.14
N LEU A 20 -3.97 8.92 7.25
CA LEU A 20 -3.54 7.81 6.38
C LEU A 20 -2.20 7.26 6.83
N ILE A 21 -2.21 5.97 7.18
CA ILE A 21 -1.00 5.22 7.50
C ILE A 21 -0.72 4.26 6.34
N VAL A 22 0.51 4.28 5.84
CA VAL A 22 0.95 3.37 4.78
C VAL A 22 1.91 2.35 5.39
N ALA A 23 1.56 1.07 5.29
CA ALA A 23 2.46 -0.02 5.67
C ALA A 23 3.32 -0.36 4.44
N LEU A 24 4.60 -0.11 4.54
CA LEU A 24 5.54 -0.28 3.44
C LEU A 24 6.42 -1.51 3.68
N SER A 25 6.38 -2.46 2.76
CA SER A 25 7.17 -3.69 2.88
C SER A 25 8.66 -3.38 2.95
N THR A 26 9.34 -3.99 3.92
CA THR A 26 10.81 -3.94 4.02
C THR A 26 11.42 -4.70 2.84
N ASP A 27 12.71 -4.48 2.59
CA ASP A 27 13.41 -5.19 1.52
C ASP A 27 13.44 -6.69 1.80
N GLU A 28 13.60 -7.08 3.06
CA GLU A 28 13.58 -8.47 3.50
C GLU A 28 12.23 -9.12 3.27
N PHE A 29 11.14 -8.42 3.58
CA PHE A 29 9.79 -8.94 3.34
C PHE A 29 9.47 -9.04 1.86
N ASN A 30 9.93 -8.08 1.05
CA ASN A 30 9.80 -8.16 -0.41
C ASN A 30 10.50 -9.40 -0.96
N ALA A 31 11.70 -9.72 -0.45
CA ALA A 31 12.43 -10.91 -0.86
C ALA A 31 11.64 -12.19 -0.54
N ILE A 32 11.00 -12.25 0.63
CA ILE A 32 10.14 -13.38 1.02
C ILE A 32 8.96 -13.53 0.05
N LYS A 33 8.39 -12.41 -0.41
CA LYS A 33 7.28 -12.42 -1.36
C LYS A 33 7.71 -12.69 -2.81
N GLY A 34 9.00 -12.85 -3.05
CA GLY A 34 9.54 -13.03 -4.39
C GLY A 34 9.55 -11.76 -5.23
N LYS A 35 9.53 -10.60 -4.56
CA LYS A 35 9.55 -9.30 -5.22
C LYS A 35 10.89 -8.63 -5.03
N SER A 36 11.28 -7.81 -6.01
CA SER A 36 12.42 -6.90 -5.86
C SER A 36 11.97 -5.49 -6.18
N SER A 37 12.55 -4.51 -5.49
CA SER A 37 12.22 -3.11 -5.70
C SER A 37 13.44 -2.39 -6.27
N TYR A 38 13.20 -1.50 -7.23
CA TYR A 38 14.25 -0.66 -7.79
C TYR A 38 14.87 0.22 -6.70
N HIS A 39 14.03 0.77 -5.82
CA HIS A 39 14.48 1.59 -4.70
C HIS A 39 14.50 0.77 -3.41
N PRO A 40 15.55 0.91 -2.57
CA PRO A 40 15.55 0.29 -1.26
C PRO A 40 14.51 0.92 -0.34
N TYR A 41 14.21 0.25 0.77
CA TYR A 41 13.17 0.67 1.71
C TYR A 41 13.27 2.15 2.11
N ASN A 42 14.46 2.60 2.47
CA ASN A 42 14.64 3.99 2.94
C ASN A 42 14.24 5.02 1.89
N GLU A 43 14.57 4.77 0.62
CA GLU A 43 14.18 5.67 -0.47
C GLU A 43 12.69 5.60 -0.74
N ARG A 44 12.10 4.41 -0.70
CA ARG A 44 10.66 4.24 -0.90
C ARG A 44 9.88 4.94 0.21
N LYS A 45 10.35 4.84 1.45
CA LYS A 45 9.76 5.52 2.59
C LYS A 45 9.80 7.04 2.42
N GLU A 46 10.95 7.57 2.04
CA GLU A 46 11.12 9.00 1.81
C GLU A 46 10.17 9.51 0.71
N MET A 47 10.04 8.76 -0.38
CA MET A 47 9.12 9.11 -1.46
C MET A 47 7.67 9.16 -0.98
N LEU A 48 7.25 8.18 -0.19
CA LEU A 48 5.90 8.15 0.37
C LEU A 48 5.67 9.28 1.36
N GLU A 49 6.65 9.58 2.20
CA GLU A 49 6.54 10.66 3.17
C GLU A 49 6.42 12.03 2.52
N ALA A 50 6.89 12.17 1.27
CA ALA A 50 6.78 13.40 0.51
C ALA A 50 5.39 13.60 -0.10
N ILE A 51 4.55 12.58 -0.09
CA ILE A 51 3.20 12.65 -0.65
C ILE A 51 2.26 13.28 0.37
N ARG A 52 1.57 14.33 -0.03
CA ARG A 52 0.72 15.12 0.87
C ARG A 52 -0.41 14.34 1.54
N TYR A 53 -0.84 13.23 0.95
CA TYR A 53 -1.94 12.43 1.48
C TYR A 53 -1.49 11.44 2.55
N VAL A 54 -0.19 11.20 2.68
CA VAL A 54 0.36 10.23 3.62
C VAL A 54 0.72 10.92 4.92
N ASP A 55 0.19 10.43 6.03
CA ASP A 55 0.45 10.98 7.35
C ASP A 55 1.55 10.24 8.09
N LEU A 56 1.66 8.92 7.88
CA LEU A 56 2.64 8.08 8.56
C LEU A 56 2.99 6.89 7.68
N VAL A 57 4.28 6.55 7.64
CA VAL A 57 4.75 5.32 6.98
C VAL A 57 5.33 4.41 8.05
N ILE A 58 4.85 3.17 8.09
CA ILE A 58 5.35 2.14 9.02
C ILE A 58 5.92 0.97 8.23
N PRO A 59 6.88 0.24 8.78
CA PRO A 59 7.42 -0.93 8.08
C PRO A 59 6.45 -2.10 8.14
N GLU A 60 6.37 -2.85 7.05
CA GLU A 60 5.66 -4.13 7.00
C GLU A 60 6.70 -5.23 6.87
N GLU A 61 6.86 -6.03 7.90
CA GLU A 61 7.92 -7.04 8.01
C GLU A 61 7.41 -8.47 7.82
N ASN A 62 6.12 -8.69 8.06
CA ASN A 62 5.50 -10.02 7.91
C ASN A 62 4.00 -9.86 7.74
N TRP A 63 3.34 -11.00 7.42
CA TRP A 63 1.89 -11.00 7.19
C TRP A 63 1.08 -10.85 8.47
N GLU A 64 1.62 -11.36 9.58
CA GLU A 64 0.90 -11.46 10.85
C GLU A 64 0.78 -10.12 11.59
N GLN A 65 1.65 -9.17 11.29
CA GLN A 65 1.66 -7.89 12.00
C GLN A 65 0.42 -7.03 11.74
N LYS A 66 -0.36 -7.29 10.68
CA LYS A 66 -1.49 -6.44 10.31
C LYS A 66 -2.53 -6.31 11.42
N VAL A 67 -2.86 -7.37 12.13
CA VAL A 67 -3.80 -7.32 13.25
C VAL A 67 -3.25 -6.44 14.37
N ASN A 68 -1.97 -6.61 14.69
CA ASN A 68 -1.34 -5.79 15.72
C ASN A 68 -1.29 -4.32 15.34
N ASP A 69 -1.00 -4.03 14.06
CA ASP A 69 -0.97 -2.66 13.55
C ASP A 69 -2.36 -2.02 13.60
N VAL A 70 -3.40 -2.76 13.23
CA VAL A 70 -4.78 -2.28 13.28
C VAL A 70 -5.14 -1.90 14.72
N LYS A 71 -4.77 -2.72 15.69
CA LYS A 71 -5.06 -2.45 17.10
C LYS A 71 -4.22 -1.30 17.64
N GLU A 72 -2.93 -1.29 17.36
CA GLU A 72 -2.00 -0.29 17.89
C GLU A 72 -2.32 1.11 17.40
N TYR A 73 -2.62 1.26 16.12
CA TYR A 73 -2.92 2.55 15.52
C TYR A 73 -4.41 2.87 15.48
N LYS A 74 -5.25 2.01 16.05
CA LYS A 74 -6.72 2.20 16.10
C LYS A 74 -7.30 2.45 14.71
N VAL A 75 -6.92 1.58 13.77
CA VAL A 75 -7.34 1.70 12.37
C VAL A 75 -8.82 1.34 12.22
N TYR A 76 -9.58 2.21 11.55
CA TYR A 76 -10.99 1.95 11.24
C TYR A 76 -11.19 1.29 9.89
N VAL A 77 -10.33 1.61 8.93
CA VAL A 77 -10.45 1.12 7.56
C VAL A 77 -9.08 0.69 7.04
N VAL A 78 -9.00 -0.52 6.52
CA VAL A 78 -7.81 -1.00 5.80
C VAL A 78 -8.14 -0.96 4.31
N VAL A 79 -7.27 -0.33 3.53
CA VAL A 79 -7.47 -0.17 2.08
C VAL A 79 -6.45 -1.03 1.34
N MET A 80 -6.95 -1.86 0.44
CA MET A 80 -6.14 -2.75 -0.40
C MET A 80 -6.49 -2.50 -1.87
N GLY A 81 -5.57 -2.85 -2.77
CA GLY A 81 -5.88 -2.84 -4.20
C GLY A 81 -6.89 -3.92 -4.56
N SER A 82 -7.67 -3.69 -5.62
CA SER A 82 -8.70 -4.63 -6.07
C SER A 82 -8.15 -6.00 -6.47
N ASP A 83 -6.86 -6.11 -6.75
CA ASP A 83 -6.21 -7.39 -7.05
C ASP A 83 -6.39 -8.40 -5.92
N TRP A 84 -6.59 -7.93 -4.70
CA TRP A 84 -6.75 -8.78 -3.51
C TRP A 84 -8.20 -9.08 -3.16
N ALA A 85 -9.16 -8.48 -3.90
CA ALA A 85 -10.59 -8.62 -3.59
C ALA A 85 -11.09 -10.07 -3.65
N ASN A 86 -10.50 -10.88 -4.52
CA ASN A 86 -10.87 -12.29 -4.69
C ASN A 86 -10.02 -13.23 -3.84
N SER A 87 -9.16 -12.69 -2.98
CA SER A 87 -8.29 -13.46 -2.09
C SER A 87 -8.83 -13.44 -0.67
N ASP A 88 -8.75 -14.59 0.02
CA ASP A 88 -9.14 -14.67 1.43
C ASP A 88 -8.06 -14.14 2.38
N LYS A 89 -6.94 -13.69 1.83
CA LYS A 89 -5.75 -13.35 2.60
C LYS A 89 -5.94 -12.25 3.63
N PHE A 90 -6.83 -11.29 3.35
CA PHE A 90 -7.09 -10.15 4.23
C PHE A 90 -8.48 -10.16 4.84
N GLU A 91 -9.28 -11.17 4.57
CA GLU A 91 -10.66 -11.26 5.07
C GLU A 91 -10.73 -11.31 6.60
N TYR A 92 -9.72 -11.89 7.25
CA TYR A 92 -9.67 -11.96 8.72
C TYR A 92 -9.62 -10.56 9.37
N LEU A 93 -9.18 -9.55 8.63
CA LEU A 93 -9.14 -8.17 9.15
C LEU A 93 -10.52 -7.59 9.35
N LYS A 94 -11.54 -8.12 8.69
CA LYS A 94 -12.93 -7.67 8.84
C LYS A 94 -13.47 -7.83 10.25
N ASP A 95 -12.86 -8.71 11.04
CA ASP A 95 -13.24 -8.89 12.44
C ASP A 95 -12.76 -7.72 13.32
N TYR A 96 -11.83 -6.90 12.81
CA TYR A 96 -11.20 -5.81 13.57
C TYR A 96 -11.49 -4.44 12.99
N CYS A 97 -11.74 -4.33 11.71
CA CYS A 97 -11.97 -3.06 11.02
C CYS A 97 -12.67 -3.29 9.68
N GLU A 98 -13.06 -2.21 9.03
CA GLU A 98 -13.59 -2.28 7.67
C GLU A 98 -12.45 -2.51 6.69
N VAL A 99 -12.66 -3.37 5.70
CA VAL A 99 -11.69 -3.62 4.62
C VAL A 99 -12.31 -3.15 3.30
N VAL A 100 -11.62 -2.27 2.61
CA VAL A 100 -12.08 -1.69 1.35
C VAL A 100 -11.06 -2.01 0.27
N TYR A 101 -11.55 -2.48 -0.88
CA TYR A 101 -10.72 -2.74 -2.05
C TYR A 101 -10.98 -1.67 -3.08
N LEU A 102 -9.93 -0.97 -3.50
CA LEU A 102 -10.03 0.12 -4.47
C LEU A 102 -9.48 -0.32 -5.83
N ASP A 103 -10.19 0.03 -6.88
CA ASP A 103 -9.76 -0.27 -8.24
C ASP A 103 -8.56 0.56 -8.65
N ARG A 104 -7.76 0.00 -9.56
CA ARG A 104 -6.64 0.72 -10.14
C ARG A 104 -7.13 1.91 -10.96
N THR A 105 -6.27 2.95 -11.04
CA THR A 105 -6.51 4.05 -11.96
C THR A 105 -6.33 3.52 -13.38
N GLU A 106 -7.38 3.61 -14.19
CA GLU A 106 -7.40 3.08 -15.54
C GLU A 106 -6.30 3.70 -16.41
N GLY A 107 -5.64 2.87 -17.20
CA GLY A 107 -4.61 3.30 -18.14
C GLY A 107 -3.25 3.60 -17.51
N VAL A 108 -3.10 3.42 -16.21
CA VAL A 108 -1.82 3.68 -15.53
C VAL A 108 -1.36 2.42 -14.80
N SER A 109 -0.15 1.97 -15.11
CA SER A 109 0.47 0.81 -14.45
C SER A 109 1.98 0.94 -14.52
N THR A 110 2.69 0.22 -13.65
CA THR A 110 4.15 0.17 -13.68
C THR A 110 4.65 -0.35 -15.02
N THR A 111 4.01 -1.39 -15.54
CA THR A 111 4.37 -1.98 -16.83
C THR A 111 4.23 -0.98 -17.96
N LYS A 112 3.11 -0.27 -18.02
CA LYS A 112 2.88 0.74 -19.05
C LYS A 112 3.92 1.85 -19.00
N ILE A 113 4.21 2.36 -17.80
CA ILE A 113 5.20 3.43 -17.61
C ILE A 113 6.59 2.95 -18.08
N LYS A 114 6.98 1.73 -17.72
CA LYS A 114 8.27 1.18 -18.17
C LYS A 114 8.35 1.06 -19.68
N ASN A 115 7.26 0.65 -20.33
CA ASN A 115 7.23 0.54 -21.79
C ASN A 115 7.31 1.91 -22.45
N ASP A 116 6.60 2.89 -21.93
CA ASP A 116 6.62 4.26 -22.46
C ASP A 116 8.02 4.88 -22.33
N LEU A 117 8.73 4.59 -21.26
CA LEU A 117 10.07 5.13 -21.01
C LEU A 117 11.17 4.46 -21.86
N LYS A 118 10.90 3.30 -22.45
CA LYS A 118 11.87 2.62 -23.32
C LYS A 118 11.99 3.28 -24.69
N ASP A 119 10.98 4.00 -25.07
CA ASP A 119 10.93 4.67 -26.38
C ASP A 119 11.53 6.07 -26.26
#